data_04f0d6ab2445dfdbfd2f6d63c9dee83b
#
_entry.id   04f0d6ab2445dfdbfd2f6d63c9dee83b
#
_cell.length_a   1.000
_cell.length_b   1.000
_cell.length_c   1.000
_cell.angle_alpha   90.00
_cell.angle_beta   90.00
_cell.angle_gamma   90.00
#
_symmetry.space_group_name_H-M   'P 1'
#
loop_
_entity.id
_entity.type
_entity.pdbx_description
1 polymer ?
#
loop_
_entity_poly.entity_id
_entity_poly.type
_entity_poly.pdbx_seq_one_letter_code
_entity_poly.pdbx_strand_id
1 'polypeptide(L)'
;MTDIDNIIWIDTLWIDTLWNYLIDHQNCPFYMASGLPFSYTVKRGKNGKYNKELIIDRRSESKTLSFSSIRLAYENAMKLKGQIVERPKALGDIRGVSYIYPILYRMGVIEVPEKVKEKMGARN
;
A
#
# COMPACT_ATOMS: atom_id res chain seq x y z
N MET A 1 10.61 -10.51 -30.32
CA MET A 1 10.06 -10.03 -29.04
C MET A 1 10.69 -8.71 -28.66
N THR A 2 9.90 -7.75 -28.31
CA THR A 2 10.38 -6.44 -27.92
C THR A 2 10.41 -6.33 -26.40
N ASP A 3 11.25 -5.46 -25.90
CA ASP A 3 11.33 -5.20 -24.46
C ASP A 3 10.00 -4.63 -23.92
N ILE A 4 9.22 -3.99 -24.79
CA ILE A 4 7.93 -3.43 -24.42
C ILE A 4 6.98 -4.51 -23.91
N ASP A 5 6.91 -5.65 -24.58
CA ASP A 5 6.03 -6.76 -24.18
C ASP A 5 6.44 -7.32 -22.82
N ASN A 6 7.74 -7.41 -22.57
CA ASN A 6 8.25 -7.87 -21.27
C ASN A 6 7.93 -6.89 -20.15
N ILE A 7 8.01 -5.60 -20.44
CA ILE A 7 7.70 -4.55 -19.46
C ILE A 7 6.22 -4.62 -19.08
N ILE A 8 5.34 -4.76 -20.06
CA ILE A 8 3.88 -4.85 -19.81
C ILE A 8 3.57 -6.10 -18.97
N TRP A 9 4.21 -7.22 -19.29
CA TRP A 9 4.02 -8.47 -18.55
C TRP A 9 4.45 -8.32 -17.08
N ILE A 10 5.60 -7.71 -16.84
CA ILE A 10 6.13 -7.49 -15.50
C ILE A 10 5.21 -6.56 -14.69
N ASP A 11 4.71 -5.48 -15.31
CA ASP A 11 3.78 -4.57 -14.65
C ASP A 11 2.50 -5.28 -14.23
N THR A 12 1.93 -6.09 -15.11
CA THR A 12 0.72 -6.84 -14.79
C THR A 12 0.96 -7.79 -13.63
N LEU A 13 2.09 -8.49 -13.63
CA LEU A 13 2.45 -9.41 -12.56
C LEU A 13 2.59 -8.69 -11.22
N TRP A 14 3.23 -7.53 -11.19
CA TRP A 14 3.40 -6.77 -9.96
C TRP A 14 2.07 -6.21 -9.43
N ILE A 15 1.17 -5.81 -10.30
CA ILE A 15 -0.15 -5.33 -9.90
C ILE A 15 -0.95 -6.45 -9.26
N ASP A 16 -0.90 -7.65 -9.83
CA ASP A 16 -1.55 -8.81 -9.27
C ASP A 16 -0.95 -9.18 -7.91
N THR A 17 0.36 -9.11 -7.79
CA THR A 17 1.06 -9.38 -6.53
C THR A 17 0.64 -8.39 -5.46
N LEU A 18 0.56 -7.11 -5.80
CA LEU A 18 0.10 -6.07 -4.89
C LEU A 18 -1.33 -6.34 -4.43
N TRP A 19 -2.22 -6.65 -5.36
CA TRP A 19 -3.62 -6.92 -5.05
C TRP A 19 -3.76 -8.14 -4.15
N ASN A 20 -3.05 -9.21 -4.46
CA ASN A 20 -3.09 -10.44 -3.65
C ASN A 20 -2.54 -10.19 -2.25
N TYR A 21 -1.49 -9.38 -2.12
CA TYR A 21 -0.97 -9.00 -0.81
C TYR A 21 -2.04 -8.29 0.01
N LEU A 22 -2.76 -7.36 -0.61
CA LEU A 22 -3.82 -6.62 0.08
C LEU A 22 -4.94 -7.55 0.56
N ILE A 23 -5.33 -8.50 -0.26
CA ILE A 23 -6.36 -9.47 0.12
C ILE A 23 -5.88 -10.34 1.29
N ASP A 24 -4.63 -10.81 1.23
CA ASP A 24 -4.09 -11.73 2.22
C ASP A 24 -3.86 -11.09 3.58
N HIS A 25 -3.70 -9.78 3.62
CA HIS A 25 -3.37 -9.06 4.87
C HIS A 25 -4.54 -8.28 5.45
N GLN A 26 -5.76 -8.61 5.02
CA GLN A 26 -6.95 -8.02 5.63
C GLN A 26 -6.98 -8.31 7.13
N ASN A 27 -7.41 -7.33 7.90
CA ASN A 27 -7.55 -7.41 9.36
C ASN A 27 -6.24 -7.58 10.13
N CYS A 28 -5.10 -7.53 9.45
CA CYS A 28 -3.81 -7.51 10.12
C CYS A 28 -3.56 -6.11 10.70
N PRO A 29 -2.93 -6.01 11.87
CA PRO A 29 -2.60 -4.69 12.41
C PRO A 29 -1.45 -4.04 11.65
N PHE A 30 -1.66 -2.78 11.27
CA PHE A 30 -0.64 -1.91 10.71
C PHE A 30 -0.50 -0.69 11.58
N TYR A 31 0.63 0.01 11.47
CA TYR A 31 0.87 1.24 12.23
C TYR A 31 1.30 2.33 11.26
N MET A 32 0.68 3.49 11.39
CA MET A 32 1.04 4.66 10.61
C MET A 32 2.45 5.13 10.98
N ALA A 33 3.03 6.02 10.16
CA ALA A 33 4.33 6.61 10.46
C ALA A 33 4.35 7.33 11.82
N SER A 34 3.18 7.76 12.29
CA SER A 34 3.01 8.38 13.63
C SER A 34 2.91 7.34 14.75
N GLY A 35 2.76 6.06 14.41
CA GLY A 35 2.58 5.00 15.40
C GLY A 35 1.13 4.65 15.68
N LEU A 36 0.16 5.34 15.09
CA LEU A 36 -1.26 5.05 15.30
C LEU A 36 -1.65 3.76 14.58
N PRO A 37 -2.38 2.87 15.27
CA PRO A 37 -2.77 1.59 14.66
C PRO A 37 -3.95 1.73 13.71
N PHE A 38 -3.99 0.85 12.71
CA PHE A 38 -5.14 0.69 11.84
C PHE A 38 -5.13 -0.72 11.24
N SER A 39 -6.24 -1.10 10.68
CA SER A 39 -6.36 -2.31 9.86
C SER A 39 -7.24 -1.97 8.67
N TYR A 40 -7.44 -2.91 7.77
CA TYR A 40 -8.32 -2.70 6.64
C TYR A 40 -8.99 -4.00 6.22
N THR A 41 -10.09 -3.87 5.49
CA THR A 41 -10.73 -4.95 4.77
C THR A 41 -10.88 -4.54 3.32
N VAL A 42 -10.97 -5.51 2.42
CA VAL A 42 -11.24 -5.25 1.01
C VAL A 42 -12.76 -5.24 0.84
N LYS A 43 -13.29 -4.16 0.29
CA LYS A 43 -14.73 -3.99 0.14
C LYS A 43 -15.30 -5.01 -0.84
N ARG A 44 -16.45 -5.59 -0.49
CA ARG A 44 -17.18 -6.50 -1.38
C ARG A 44 -18.33 -5.76 -2.06
N GLY A 45 -18.55 -6.05 -3.34
CA GLY A 45 -19.67 -5.51 -4.08
C GLY A 45 -20.93 -6.33 -3.86
N LYS A 46 -22.01 -5.92 -4.52
CA LYS A 46 -23.32 -6.55 -4.41
C LYS A 46 -23.32 -8.03 -4.81
N ASN A 47 -22.43 -8.39 -5.73
CA ASN A 47 -22.29 -9.78 -6.20
C ASN A 47 -21.39 -10.64 -5.30
N GLY A 48 -20.97 -10.11 -4.16
CA GLY A 48 -20.09 -10.81 -3.23
C GLY A 48 -18.61 -10.82 -3.63
N LYS A 49 -18.27 -10.30 -4.80
CA LYS A 49 -16.88 -10.22 -5.26
C LYS A 49 -16.21 -8.98 -4.71
N TYR A 50 -14.89 -9.03 -4.61
CA TYR A 50 -14.11 -7.89 -4.13
C TYR A 50 -14.21 -6.70 -5.09
N ASN A 51 -14.44 -5.52 -4.54
CA ASN A 51 -14.26 -4.26 -5.24
C ASN A 51 -12.79 -3.86 -5.15
N LYS A 52 -12.38 -2.97 -6.03
CA LYS A 52 -11.02 -2.41 -5.99
C LYS A 52 -10.96 -1.24 -5.01
N GLU A 53 -11.44 -1.47 -3.79
CA GLU A 53 -11.44 -0.49 -2.71
C GLU A 53 -11.16 -1.15 -1.38
N LEU A 54 -10.46 -0.43 -0.49
CA LEU A 54 -10.23 -0.87 0.88
C LEU A 54 -11.06 -0.01 1.83
N ILE A 55 -11.51 -0.61 2.91
CA ILE A 55 -12.12 0.11 4.02
C ILE A 55 -11.10 0.12 5.15
N ILE A 56 -10.59 1.31 5.46
CA ILE A 56 -9.62 1.49 6.53
C ILE A 56 -10.38 1.60 7.84
N ASP A 57 -10.08 0.69 8.76
CA ASP A 57 -10.67 0.70 10.09
C ASP A 57 -9.70 1.39 11.05
N ARG A 58 -10.13 2.48 11.62
CA ARG A 58 -9.34 3.29 12.54
C ARG A 58 -10.23 3.79 13.68
N ARG A 59 -9.59 4.37 14.69
CA ARG A 59 -10.18 4.66 16.00
C ARG A 59 -11.57 5.28 16.02
N SER A 60 -11.84 6.26 15.19
CA SER A 60 -13.07 7.03 15.28
C SER A 60 -14.06 6.77 14.17
N GLU A 61 -13.58 6.40 12.99
CA GLU A 61 -14.44 6.20 11.82
C GLU A 61 -13.68 5.41 10.74
N SER A 62 -14.43 4.80 9.85
CA SER A 62 -13.83 4.12 8.72
C SER A 62 -13.59 5.10 7.56
N LYS A 63 -12.69 4.76 6.67
CA LYS A 63 -12.35 5.56 5.51
C LYS A 63 -12.13 4.65 4.32
N THR A 64 -12.66 5.04 3.17
CA THR A 64 -12.50 4.26 1.94
C THR A 64 -11.24 4.70 1.20
N LEU A 65 -10.50 3.73 0.68
CA LEU A 65 -9.26 3.95 -0.05
C LEU A 65 -9.32 3.19 -1.37
N SER A 66 -9.21 3.90 -2.49
CA SER A 66 -9.30 3.26 -3.80
C SER A 66 -8.01 2.53 -4.16
N PHE A 67 -8.14 1.43 -4.91
CA PHE A 67 -6.97 0.71 -5.40
C PHE A 67 -6.14 1.59 -6.34
N SER A 68 -6.77 2.48 -7.10
CA SER A 68 -6.04 3.37 -7.99
C SER A 68 -5.09 4.29 -7.23
N SER A 69 -5.47 4.74 -6.03
CA SER A 69 -4.57 5.52 -5.17
C SER A 69 -3.37 4.68 -4.72
N ILE A 70 -3.62 3.44 -4.32
CA ILE A 70 -2.55 2.52 -3.90
C ILE A 70 -1.62 2.24 -5.07
N ARG A 71 -2.17 1.98 -6.25
CA ARG A 71 -1.39 1.72 -7.45
C ARG A 71 -0.51 2.90 -7.82
N LEU A 72 -1.05 4.11 -7.75
CA LEU A 72 -0.28 5.31 -8.06
C LEU A 72 0.89 5.48 -7.07
N ALA A 73 0.63 5.27 -5.78
CA ALA A 73 1.68 5.33 -4.77
C ALA A 73 2.73 4.26 -5.01
N TYR A 74 2.31 3.06 -5.38
CA TYR A 74 3.21 1.97 -5.72
C TYR A 74 4.10 2.33 -6.91
N GLU A 75 3.52 2.88 -7.97
CA GLU A 75 4.29 3.30 -9.15
C GLU A 75 5.31 4.37 -8.79
N ASN A 76 4.92 5.33 -7.94
CA ASN A 76 5.84 6.35 -7.47
C ASN A 76 6.95 5.75 -6.59
N ALA A 77 6.60 4.77 -5.77
CA ALA A 77 7.58 4.06 -4.94
C ALA A 77 8.63 3.36 -5.79
N MET A 78 8.23 2.78 -6.91
CA MET A 78 9.17 2.11 -7.81
C MET A 78 10.17 3.09 -8.42
N LYS A 79 9.77 4.33 -8.63
CA LYS A 79 10.68 5.39 -9.10
C LYS A 79 11.69 5.78 -8.03
N LEU A 80 11.37 5.53 -6.76
CA LEU A 80 12.24 5.85 -5.62
C LEU A 80 13.03 4.64 -5.13
N LYS A 81 13.04 3.56 -5.89
CA LYS A 81 13.73 2.32 -5.51
C LYS A 81 15.20 2.59 -5.22
N GLY A 82 15.68 2.08 -4.09
CA GLY A 82 17.06 2.31 -3.64
C GLY A 82 17.22 3.57 -2.81
N GLN A 83 16.17 4.37 -2.67
CA GLN A 83 16.19 5.59 -1.86
C GLN A 83 15.34 5.41 -0.62
N ILE A 84 15.64 6.17 0.42
CA ILE A 84 14.81 6.18 1.62
C ILE A 84 13.62 7.10 1.41
N VAL A 85 12.42 6.57 1.61
CA VAL A 85 11.17 7.34 1.51
C VAL A 85 10.89 7.88 2.92
N GLU A 86 11.23 9.14 3.15
CA GLU A 86 11.27 9.70 4.50
C GLU A 86 9.91 9.93 5.13
N ARG A 87 8.88 10.10 4.33
CA ARG A 87 7.52 10.39 4.81
C ARG A 87 6.50 9.99 3.75
N PRO A 88 5.23 9.79 4.16
CA PRO A 88 4.20 9.37 3.21
C PRO A 88 4.07 10.26 1.98
N LYS A 89 4.11 11.58 2.14
CA LYS A 89 3.95 12.50 1.00
C LYS A 89 5.08 12.43 -0.01
N ALA A 90 6.21 11.81 0.32
CA ALA A 90 7.26 11.57 -0.66
C ALA A 90 6.80 10.63 -1.77
N LEU A 91 5.74 9.85 -1.53
CA LEU A 91 5.10 9.00 -2.55
C LEU A 91 4.15 9.77 -3.45
N GLY A 92 3.93 11.06 -3.16
CA GLY A 92 3.03 11.91 -3.91
C GLY A 92 1.89 12.42 -3.04
N ASP A 93 1.22 13.48 -3.53
CA ASP A 93 0.06 14.02 -2.86
C ASP A 93 -1.17 13.18 -3.22
N ILE A 94 -1.26 12.01 -2.61
CA ILE A 94 -2.25 10.99 -2.93
C ILE A 94 -3.19 10.84 -1.74
N ARG A 95 -4.49 10.79 -2.03
CA ARG A 95 -5.49 10.59 -0.98
C ARG A 95 -5.25 9.26 -0.27
N GLY A 96 -5.15 9.31 1.05
CA GLY A 96 -4.94 8.10 1.86
C GLY A 96 -3.49 7.63 1.91
N VAL A 97 -2.54 8.44 1.42
CA VAL A 97 -1.13 8.04 1.37
C VAL A 97 -0.56 7.70 2.75
N SER A 98 -1.10 8.29 3.81
CA SER A 98 -0.67 7.99 5.19
C SER A 98 -0.92 6.54 5.57
N TYR A 99 -1.92 5.90 4.97
CA TYR A 99 -2.22 4.48 5.18
C TYR A 99 -1.48 3.59 4.18
N ILE A 100 -1.25 4.09 2.97
CA ILE A 100 -0.55 3.34 1.92
C ILE A 100 0.93 3.15 2.27
N TYR A 101 1.54 4.17 2.83
CA TYR A 101 2.96 4.17 3.19
C TYR A 101 3.35 2.97 4.08
N PRO A 102 2.65 2.71 5.21
CA PRO A 102 2.96 1.54 6.03
C PRO A 102 2.72 0.21 5.31
N ILE A 103 1.71 0.14 4.46
CA ILE A 103 1.42 -1.07 3.71
C ILE A 103 2.57 -1.39 2.74
N LEU A 104 3.03 -0.39 1.99
CA LEU A 104 4.15 -0.58 1.06
C LEU A 104 5.44 -0.90 1.78
N TYR A 105 5.68 -0.28 2.95
CA TYR A 105 6.84 -0.62 3.77
C TYR A 105 6.81 -2.08 4.19
N ARG A 106 5.69 -2.52 4.73
CA ARG A 106 5.56 -3.89 5.23
C ARG A 106 5.68 -4.92 4.11
N MET A 107 5.18 -4.57 2.92
CA MET A 107 5.32 -5.40 1.73
C MET A 107 6.77 -5.47 1.23
N GLY A 108 7.63 -4.57 1.68
CA GLY A 108 9.03 -4.54 1.28
C GLY A 108 9.31 -3.70 0.04
N VAL A 109 8.35 -2.87 -0.37
CA VAL A 109 8.47 -2.06 -1.59
C VAL A 109 9.32 -0.82 -1.36
N ILE A 110 9.28 -0.25 -0.14
CA ILE A 110 10.03 0.98 0.17
C ILE A 110 10.92 0.79 1.39
N GLU A 111 11.97 1.61 1.45
CA GLU A 111 12.80 1.76 2.64
C GLU A 111 12.41 3.06 3.35
N VAL A 112 12.42 3.04 4.67
CA VAL A 112 12.02 4.19 5.48
C VAL A 112 13.09 4.47 6.54
N PRO A 113 13.11 5.69 7.15
CA PRO A 113 14.07 6.01 8.21
C PRO A 113 13.90 5.10 9.43
N GLU A 114 14.99 4.86 10.15
CA GLU A 114 14.97 4.00 11.35
C GLU A 114 13.92 4.42 12.38
N LYS A 115 13.82 5.71 12.66
CA LYS A 115 12.86 6.18 13.65
C LYS A 115 11.41 5.98 13.23
N VAL A 116 11.16 5.91 11.93
CA VAL A 116 9.83 5.60 11.39
C VAL A 116 9.56 4.10 11.49
N LYS A 117 10.58 3.27 11.23
CA LYS A 117 10.46 1.81 11.41
C LYS A 117 10.04 1.46 12.82
N GLU A 118 10.59 2.14 13.81
CA GLU A 118 10.27 1.90 15.21
C GLU A 118 8.79 2.11 15.50
N LYS A 119 8.18 3.08 14.85
CA LYS A 119 6.77 3.40 15.04
C LYS A 119 5.86 2.48 14.24
N MET A 120 6.28 2.05 13.06
CA MET A 120 5.46 1.19 12.19
C MET A 120 5.60 -0.29 12.49
N GLY A 121 6.57 -0.66 13.32
CA GLY A 121 6.80 -2.05 13.68
C GLY A 121 7.63 -2.81 12.65
N ALA A 122 7.83 -4.10 12.93
CA ALA A 122 8.63 -4.95 12.07
C ALA A 122 7.92 -5.25 10.75
N ARG A 123 8.71 -5.46 9.69
CA ARG A 123 8.25 -5.99 8.43
C ARG A 123 7.82 -7.43 8.62
N ASN A 124 6.85 -7.83 7.88
CA ASN A 124 6.33 -9.17 7.68
C ASN A 124 4.91 -9.34 8.15
#